data_0acf9a307cf8bdf059a5624a01187a2b
#
_entry.id   0acf9a307cf8bdf059a5624a01187a2b
#
_cell.length_a   1.000
_cell.length_b   1.000
_cell.length_c   1.000
_cell.angle_alpha   90.00
_cell.angle_beta   90.00
_cell.angle_gamma   90.00
#
_symmetry.space_group_name_H-M   'P 1'
#
loop_
_entity.id
_entity.type
_entity.pdbx_description
1 polymer ?
#
loop_
_entity_poly.entity_id
_entity_poly.type
_entity_poly.pdbx_seq_one_letter_code
_entity_poly.pdbx_strand_id
1 'polypeptide(L)'
;METISLDPEAEDVDLNHFRIGKIEGFEVLKKVKTLCLRQNLIKCIENLQQLQTLKELDLYDNQIRKIENLEALTGLEILDISFNILRNIEGLDQLTQLKKLFLVNNKISKIENLSNLQQLQMLELGSNRIRAIQNIDTLTNLDSLFLGKNKITKLQNLDALTNLTVLSIQSNRLTKIEGLQNLVNLRELYLSHNGIEVIEGLENNNKLTMLDIAANRIKKIENITHLIELQEFWMNDNLIECWSDLDELKGAKKLETVYLERNPLQKDPQYRRKIMLALPSVRQIDATFVRF
;
A
#
# COMPACT_ATOMS: atom_id res chain seq x y z
N MET A 1 32.73 7.52 -21.24
CA MET A 1 31.26 7.53 -21.35
C MET A 1 30.86 6.33 -22.21
N GLU A 2 30.12 5.42 -21.63
CA GLU A 2 29.55 4.33 -22.43
C GLU A 2 28.46 4.93 -23.33
N THR A 3 28.55 4.68 -24.62
CA THR A 3 27.53 5.13 -25.56
C THR A 3 26.40 4.12 -25.57
N ILE A 4 25.21 4.58 -25.18
CA ILE A 4 23.99 3.73 -25.20
C ILE A 4 23.42 3.79 -26.61
N SER A 5 23.25 2.62 -27.24
CA SER A 5 22.60 2.50 -28.54
C SER A 5 21.15 2.11 -28.34
N LEU A 6 20.21 2.89 -28.91
CA LEU A 6 18.78 2.66 -28.85
C LEU A 6 18.25 2.15 -30.18
N ASP A 7 17.49 1.05 -30.15
CA ASP A 7 16.75 0.57 -31.31
C ASP A 7 15.48 1.40 -31.50
N PRO A 8 15.31 2.16 -32.58
CA PRO A 8 14.11 2.98 -32.81
C PRO A 8 12.79 2.18 -32.86
N GLU A 9 12.84 0.90 -33.11
CA GLU A 9 11.67 0.02 -33.21
C GLU A 9 11.36 -0.68 -31.87
N ALA A 10 12.17 -0.48 -30.83
CA ALA A 10 11.96 -1.14 -29.54
C ALA A 10 10.68 -0.67 -28.88
N GLU A 11 9.89 -1.61 -28.36
CA GLU A 11 8.69 -1.34 -27.56
C GLU A 11 9.02 -1.29 -26.07
N ASP A 12 9.97 -2.09 -25.62
CA ASP A 12 10.40 -2.17 -24.22
C ASP A 12 11.87 -1.80 -24.12
N VAL A 13 12.16 -0.74 -23.38
CA VAL A 13 13.53 -0.24 -23.20
C VAL A 13 13.86 -0.27 -21.72
N ASP A 14 14.89 -1.03 -21.35
CA ASP A 14 15.37 -1.16 -19.99
C ASP A 14 16.81 -0.63 -19.90
N LEU A 15 16.96 0.51 -19.20
CA LEU A 15 18.23 1.15 -18.95
C LEU A 15 18.52 1.25 -17.45
N ASN A 16 18.16 0.22 -16.71
CA ASN A 16 18.38 0.11 -15.27
C ASN A 16 19.88 0.17 -14.96
N HIS A 17 20.27 1.09 -14.09
CA HIS A 17 21.64 1.21 -13.57
C HIS A 17 22.71 1.47 -14.64
N PHE A 18 22.48 2.47 -15.50
CA PHE A 18 23.41 2.91 -16.56
C PHE A 18 24.11 4.24 -16.23
N ARG A 19 23.97 4.74 -15.00
CA ARG A 19 24.54 6.02 -14.56
C ARG A 19 24.10 7.21 -15.40
N ILE A 20 22.87 7.17 -15.89
CA ILE A 20 22.29 8.25 -16.69
C ILE A 20 22.02 9.45 -15.78
N GLY A 21 22.63 10.60 -16.11
CA GLY A 21 22.44 11.84 -15.35
C GLY A 21 21.40 12.77 -15.96
N LYS A 22 21.11 12.59 -17.25
CA LYS A 22 20.18 13.44 -17.99
C LYS A 22 19.38 12.61 -18.99
N ILE A 23 18.08 12.87 -19.04
CA ILE A 23 17.21 12.27 -20.05
C ILE A 23 17.39 13.02 -21.36
N GLU A 24 18.01 12.39 -22.34
CA GLU A 24 18.20 12.95 -23.67
C GLU A 24 18.41 11.84 -24.71
N GLY A 25 18.05 12.11 -25.96
CA GLY A 25 18.26 11.18 -27.06
C GLY A 25 17.19 10.09 -27.18
N PHE A 26 16.13 10.11 -26.39
CA PHE A 26 15.07 9.11 -26.42
C PHE A 26 14.02 9.35 -27.51
N GLU A 27 14.04 10.52 -28.16
CA GLU A 27 13.10 10.90 -29.22
C GLU A 27 13.15 9.99 -30.44
N VAL A 28 14.21 9.19 -30.59
CA VAL A 28 14.33 8.19 -31.65
C VAL A 28 13.40 7.00 -31.47
N LEU A 29 12.89 6.81 -30.25
CA LEU A 29 12.02 5.68 -29.91
C LEU A 29 10.59 5.97 -30.34
N LYS A 30 10.21 5.49 -31.55
CA LYS A 30 8.91 5.78 -32.15
C LYS A 30 7.79 4.85 -31.66
N LYS A 31 8.14 3.69 -31.12
CA LYS A 31 7.19 2.64 -30.75
C LYS A 31 7.27 2.23 -29.28
N VAL A 32 8.00 2.96 -28.45
CA VAL A 32 8.23 2.60 -27.06
C VAL A 32 6.93 2.61 -26.27
N LYS A 33 6.68 1.52 -25.54
CA LYS A 33 5.56 1.36 -24.62
C LYS A 33 6.01 1.39 -23.16
N THR A 34 7.17 0.79 -22.88
CA THR A 34 7.75 0.79 -21.53
C THR A 34 9.17 1.34 -21.58
N LEU A 35 9.44 2.29 -20.69
CA LEU A 35 10.76 2.88 -20.54
C LEU A 35 11.15 2.79 -19.06
N CYS A 36 12.16 1.98 -18.79
CA CYS A 36 12.72 1.81 -17.44
C CYS A 36 14.04 2.56 -17.34
N LEU A 37 14.09 3.56 -16.44
CA LEU A 37 15.26 4.36 -16.13
C LEU A 37 15.61 4.25 -14.64
N ARG A 38 15.32 3.10 -14.02
CA ARG A 38 15.56 2.85 -12.59
C ARG A 38 17.03 2.95 -12.24
N GLN A 39 17.30 3.39 -11.00
CA GLN A 39 18.63 3.36 -10.41
C GLN A 39 19.68 4.10 -11.27
N ASN A 40 19.32 5.29 -11.68
CA ASN A 40 20.21 6.20 -12.40
C ASN A 40 20.48 7.44 -11.53
N LEU A 41 20.96 8.51 -12.15
CA LEU A 41 21.36 9.76 -11.48
C LEU A 41 20.53 10.95 -11.99
N ILE A 42 19.32 10.69 -12.46
CA ILE A 42 18.45 11.67 -13.10
C ILE A 42 17.92 12.66 -12.06
N LYS A 43 18.08 13.96 -12.35
CA LYS A 43 17.61 15.05 -11.47
C LYS A 43 16.35 15.74 -12.00
N CYS A 44 16.13 15.71 -13.31
CA CYS A 44 15.01 16.39 -13.96
C CYS A 44 14.28 15.46 -14.91
N ILE A 45 12.96 15.51 -14.91
CA ILE A 45 12.13 14.86 -15.92
C ILE A 45 12.03 15.83 -17.09
N GLU A 46 12.55 15.42 -18.24
CA GLU A 46 12.61 16.27 -19.44
C GLU A 46 12.78 15.42 -20.69
N ASN A 47 12.51 16.01 -21.87
CA ASN A 47 12.80 15.42 -23.16
C ASN A 47 12.06 14.09 -23.45
N LEU A 48 10.86 13.92 -22.87
CA LEU A 48 10.02 12.73 -23.07
C LEU A 48 8.76 13.02 -23.88
N GLN A 49 8.54 14.28 -24.25
CA GLN A 49 7.28 14.73 -24.84
C GLN A 49 6.94 14.10 -26.18
N GLN A 50 7.92 13.59 -26.92
CA GLN A 50 7.66 12.88 -28.19
C GLN A 50 7.24 11.42 -28.00
N LEU A 51 7.40 10.86 -26.79
CA LEU A 51 7.13 9.44 -26.51
C LEU A 51 5.66 9.18 -26.26
N GLN A 52 4.79 9.56 -27.20
CA GLN A 52 3.34 9.53 -27.02
C GLN A 52 2.74 8.12 -27.02
N THR A 53 3.50 7.10 -27.40
CA THR A 53 3.11 5.70 -27.30
C THR A 53 3.34 5.10 -25.93
N LEU A 54 4.01 5.84 -25.05
CA LEU A 54 4.45 5.34 -23.75
C LEU A 54 3.26 5.00 -22.85
N LYS A 55 3.27 3.79 -22.29
CA LYS A 55 2.28 3.26 -21.35
C LYS A 55 2.83 3.15 -19.93
N GLU A 56 4.12 2.90 -19.81
CA GLU A 56 4.77 2.72 -18.51
C GLU A 56 6.11 3.45 -18.49
N LEU A 57 6.27 4.29 -17.45
CA LEU A 57 7.51 5.03 -17.20
C LEU A 57 7.98 4.72 -15.78
N ASP A 58 9.20 4.20 -15.68
CA ASP A 58 9.80 3.85 -14.41
C ASP A 58 11.04 4.70 -14.17
N LEU A 59 10.94 5.59 -13.17
CA LEU A 59 11.99 6.50 -12.72
C LEU A 59 12.41 6.19 -11.26
N TYR A 60 12.18 4.96 -10.83
CA TYR A 60 12.49 4.50 -9.48
C TYR A 60 13.99 4.70 -9.14
N ASP A 61 14.26 5.23 -7.95
CA ASP A 61 15.60 5.43 -7.42
C ASP A 61 16.47 6.31 -8.34
N ASN A 62 16.11 7.58 -8.38
CA ASN A 62 16.84 8.65 -9.01
C ASN A 62 16.98 9.82 -8.01
N GLN A 63 17.18 11.04 -8.50
CA GLN A 63 17.37 12.24 -7.68
C GLN A 63 16.36 13.34 -8.07
N ILE A 64 15.17 12.93 -8.48
CA ILE A 64 14.12 13.82 -9.01
C ILE A 64 13.45 14.60 -7.87
N ARG A 65 13.37 15.93 -8.05
CA ARG A 65 12.77 16.84 -7.07
C ARG A 65 11.37 17.29 -7.42
N LYS A 66 10.97 17.17 -8.68
CA LYS A 66 9.71 17.71 -9.17
C LYS A 66 9.14 16.82 -10.26
N ILE A 67 7.81 16.58 -10.18
CA ILE A 67 7.09 15.94 -11.28
C ILE A 67 6.73 17.03 -12.27
N GLU A 68 7.28 16.95 -13.48
CA GLU A 68 7.11 17.95 -14.53
C GLU A 68 7.31 17.32 -15.90
N ASN A 69 6.84 18.03 -16.95
CA ASN A 69 7.09 17.68 -18.34
C ASN A 69 6.54 16.31 -18.77
N LEU A 70 5.46 15.86 -18.13
CA LEU A 70 4.78 14.61 -18.47
C LEU A 70 3.46 14.84 -19.22
N GLU A 71 3.07 16.09 -19.46
CA GLU A 71 1.76 16.49 -19.97
C GLU A 71 1.40 15.85 -21.31
N ALA A 72 2.40 15.61 -22.16
CA ALA A 72 2.21 15.01 -23.48
C ALA A 72 1.97 13.49 -23.42
N LEU A 73 2.28 12.86 -22.29
CA LEU A 73 2.21 11.39 -22.14
C LEU A 73 0.81 10.96 -21.72
N THR A 74 -0.19 11.39 -22.46
CA THR A 74 -1.61 11.22 -22.10
C THR A 74 -2.10 9.78 -22.07
N GLY A 75 -1.37 8.86 -22.71
CA GLY A 75 -1.67 7.44 -22.69
C GLY A 75 -1.00 6.65 -21.57
N LEU A 76 -0.26 7.34 -20.68
CA LEU A 76 0.49 6.68 -19.63
C LEU A 76 -0.45 5.98 -18.63
N GLU A 77 -0.18 4.72 -18.34
CA GLU A 77 -0.99 3.90 -17.45
C GLU A 77 -0.28 3.58 -16.13
N ILE A 78 1.06 3.47 -16.15
CA ILE A 78 1.85 3.16 -14.96
C ILE A 78 3.00 4.16 -14.86
N LEU A 79 3.11 4.80 -13.69
CA LEU A 79 4.19 5.74 -13.38
C LEU A 79 4.77 5.42 -12.03
N ASP A 80 6.09 5.18 -12.00
CA ASP A 80 6.83 4.95 -10.76
C ASP A 80 7.93 6.00 -10.63
N ILE A 81 7.80 6.86 -9.59
CA ILE A 81 8.82 7.85 -9.22
C ILE A 81 9.20 7.63 -7.74
N SER A 82 9.16 6.38 -7.30
CA SER A 82 9.55 6.02 -5.94
C SER A 82 11.04 6.19 -5.71
N PHE A 83 11.44 6.38 -4.46
CA PHE A 83 12.84 6.56 -4.06
C PHE A 83 13.50 7.72 -4.79
N ASN A 84 12.82 8.85 -4.77
CA ASN A 84 13.33 10.13 -5.23
C ASN A 84 13.27 11.16 -4.08
N ILE A 85 13.28 12.44 -4.38
CA ILE A 85 13.23 13.50 -3.38
C ILE A 85 12.09 14.50 -3.65
N LEU A 86 10.95 13.99 -4.12
CA LEU A 86 9.76 14.77 -4.38
C LEU A 86 9.17 15.31 -3.08
N ARG A 87 8.76 16.58 -3.08
CA ARG A 87 8.07 17.22 -1.95
C ARG A 87 6.58 17.39 -2.18
N ASN A 88 6.15 17.40 -3.44
CA ASN A 88 4.77 17.65 -3.81
C ASN A 88 4.29 16.64 -4.83
N ILE A 89 2.98 16.40 -4.84
CA ILE A 89 2.29 15.71 -5.93
C ILE A 89 1.77 16.81 -6.85
N GLU A 90 2.28 16.84 -8.08
CA GLU A 90 1.94 17.86 -9.07
C GLU A 90 2.23 17.34 -10.48
N GLY A 91 1.76 18.06 -11.50
CA GLY A 91 2.12 17.77 -12.90
C GLY A 91 1.52 16.50 -13.47
N LEU A 92 0.47 15.94 -12.86
CA LEU A 92 -0.16 14.70 -13.29
C LEU A 92 -1.54 14.89 -13.93
N ASP A 93 -2.04 16.11 -14.00
CA ASP A 93 -3.44 16.40 -14.36
C ASP A 93 -3.85 15.89 -15.74
N GLN A 94 -2.91 15.82 -16.68
CA GLN A 94 -3.17 15.35 -18.04
C GLN A 94 -3.10 13.82 -18.20
N LEU A 95 -2.63 13.12 -17.17
CA LEU A 95 -2.42 11.67 -17.21
C LEU A 95 -3.70 10.91 -16.82
N THR A 96 -4.79 11.21 -17.52
CA THR A 96 -6.13 10.72 -17.16
C THR A 96 -6.30 9.20 -17.34
N GLN A 97 -5.39 8.53 -18.03
CA GLN A 97 -5.40 7.07 -18.22
C GLN A 97 -4.57 6.33 -17.17
N LEU A 98 -3.99 7.04 -16.23
CA LEU A 98 -3.12 6.45 -15.22
C LEU A 98 -3.89 5.48 -14.33
N LYS A 99 -3.38 4.25 -14.23
CA LYS A 99 -3.95 3.15 -13.44
C LYS A 99 -3.17 2.86 -12.17
N LYS A 100 -1.85 3.02 -12.23
CA LYS A 100 -0.97 2.75 -11.08
C LYS A 100 0.04 3.88 -10.92
N LEU A 101 0.08 4.43 -9.71
CA LEU A 101 1.00 5.51 -9.35
C LEU A 101 1.80 5.10 -8.11
N PHE A 102 3.12 5.05 -8.25
CA PHE A 102 4.06 4.70 -7.19
C PHE A 102 4.92 5.90 -6.84
N LEU A 103 4.78 6.39 -5.61
CA LEU A 103 5.52 7.54 -5.09
C LEU A 103 6.15 7.21 -3.72
N VAL A 104 6.56 5.96 -3.52
CA VAL A 104 7.13 5.46 -2.26
C VAL A 104 8.44 6.16 -1.95
N ASN A 105 8.68 6.42 -0.68
CA ASN A 105 9.95 6.95 -0.17
C ASN A 105 10.39 8.23 -0.89
N ASN A 106 9.55 9.23 -0.80
CA ASN A 106 9.82 10.60 -1.17
C ASN A 106 9.68 11.49 0.08
N LYS A 107 9.45 12.79 -0.11
CA LYS A 107 9.28 13.77 0.98
C LYS A 107 7.91 14.44 0.90
N ILE A 108 6.92 13.76 0.36
CA ILE A 108 5.57 14.28 0.14
C ILE A 108 4.86 14.45 1.48
N SER A 109 4.30 15.63 1.72
CA SER A 109 3.61 15.96 2.96
C SER A 109 2.09 16.04 2.83
N LYS A 110 1.58 16.07 1.60
CA LYS A 110 0.14 16.24 1.35
C LYS A 110 -0.32 15.43 0.14
N ILE A 111 -1.45 14.77 0.28
CA ILE A 111 -2.14 14.15 -0.86
C ILE A 111 -2.94 15.27 -1.54
N GLU A 112 -2.60 15.54 -2.80
CA GLU A 112 -3.20 16.62 -3.58
C GLU A 112 -3.04 16.38 -5.08
N ASN A 113 -3.79 17.11 -5.90
CA ASN A 113 -3.64 17.14 -7.35
C ASN A 113 -3.81 15.79 -8.05
N LEU A 114 -4.67 14.91 -7.49
CA LEU A 114 -4.95 13.59 -8.05
C LEU A 114 -6.38 13.49 -8.61
N SER A 115 -7.19 14.54 -8.50
CA SER A 115 -8.62 14.48 -8.78
C SER A 115 -8.97 14.07 -10.21
N ASN A 116 -8.10 14.36 -11.19
CA ASN A 116 -8.31 13.99 -12.59
C ASN A 116 -7.96 12.53 -12.91
N LEU A 117 -7.33 11.82 -11.98
CA LEU A 117 -6.85 10.44 -12.19
C LEU A 117 -7.94 9.42 -11.87
N GLN A 118 -9.09 9.56 -12.52
CA GLN A 118 -10.29 8.77 -12.21
C GLN A 118 -10.20 7.30 -12.61
N GLN A 119 -9.19 6.92 -13.40
CA GLN A 119 -8.91 5.53 -13.77
C GLN A 119 -7.97 4.83 -12.78
N LEU A 120 -7.48 5.57 -11.78
CA LEU A 120 -6.47 5.05 -10.86
C LEU A 120 -7.02 3.87 -10.06
N GLN A 121 -6.28 2.76 -10.08
CA GLN A 121 -6.59 1.51 -9.39
C GLN A 121 -5.67 1.28 -8.21
N MET A 122 -4.42 1.74 -8.28
CA MET A 122 -3.44 1.57 -7.22
C MET A 122 -2.71 2.89 -6.96
N LEU A 123 -2.66 3.27 -5.69
CA LEU A 123 -1.93 4.45 -5.22
C LEU A 123 -1.00 4.04 -4.09
N GLU A 124 0.30 4.16 -4.31
CA GLU A 124 1.33 3.79 -3.36
C GLU A 124 2.09 5.03 -2.90
N LEU A 125 1.84 5.43 -1.65
CA LEU A 125 2.41 6.64 -1.04
C LEU A 125 3.18 6.33 0.26
N GLY A 126 3.59 5.10 0.45
CA GLY A 126 4.33 4.69 1.63
C GLY A 126 5.64 5.43 1.83
N SER A 127 6.10 5.52 3.06
CA SER A 127 7.38 6.16 3.41
C SER A 127 7.51 7.59 2.90
N ASN A 128 6.50 8.39 3.20
CA ASN A 128 6.48 9.83 2.95
C ASN A 128 6.27 10.59 4.28
N ARG A 129 5.76 11.80 4.23
CA ARG A 129 5.51 12.67 5.39
C ARG A 129 4.06 13.11 5.48
N ILE A 130 3.14 12.31 4.97
CA ILE A 130 1.70 12.62 4.86
C ILE A 130 1.08 12.62 6.26
N ARG A 131 0.30 13.66 6.57
CA ARG A 131 -0.34 13.85 7.88
C ARG A 131 -1.83 13.56 7.89
N ALA A 132 -2.47 13.62 6.73
CA ALA A 132 -3.92 13.41 6.64
C ALA A 132 -4.30 12.69 5.36
N ILE A 133 -5.32 11.85 5.45
CA ILE A 133 -5.98 11.24 4.29
C ILE A 133 -6.98 12.27 3.79
N GLN A 134 -6.77 12.78 2.56
CA GLN A 134 -7.61 13.82 1.98
C GLN A 134 -7.49 13.82 0.45
N ASN A 135 -8.41 14.50 -0.22
CA ASN A 135 -8.37 14.77 -1.66
C ASN A 135 -8.33 13.50 -2.54
N ILE A 136 -9.00 12.43 -2.12
CA ILE A 136 -9.06 11.15 -2.83
C ILE A 136 -10.49 10.74 -3.18
N ASP A 137 -11.47 11.60 -2.96
CA ASP A 137 -12.90 11.30 -3.12
C ASP A 137 -13.33 11.06 -4.57
N THR A 138 -12.53 11.49 -5.56
CA THR A 138 -12.80 11.22 -6.98
C THR A 138 -12.20 9.89 -7.46
N LEU A 139 -11.35 9.25 -6.65
CA LEU A 139 -10.63 8.04 -7.03
C LEU A 139 -11.48 6.79 -6.81
N THR A 140 -12.69 6.77 -7.37
CA THR A 140 -13.70 5.74 -7.10
C THR A 140 -13.36 4.36 -7.67
N ASN A 141 -12.40 4.27 -8.59
CA ASN A 141 -11.92 3.00 -9.13
C ASN A 141 -10.73 2.42 -8.36
N LEU A 142 -10.33 3.09 -7.28
CA LEU A 142 -9.17 2.64 -6.51
C LEU A 142 -9.45 1.28 -5.88
N ASP A 143 -8.56 0.34 -6.15
CA ASP A 143 -8.59 -1.03 -5.61
C ASP A 143 -7.64 -1.18 -4.42
N SER A 144 -6.49 -0.53 -4.47
CA SER A 144 -5.44 -0.63 -3.45
C SER A 144 -4.88 0.72 -3.08
N LEU A 145 -4.81 1.00 -1.77
CA LEU A 145 -4.26 2.24 -1.22
C LEU A 145 -3.22 1.90 -0.15
N PHE A 146 -1.98 2.35 -0.38
CA PHE A 146 -0.86 2.11 0.52
C PHE A 146 -0.34 3.42 1.07
N LEU A 147 -0.45 3.61 2.37
CA LEU A 147 -0.07 4.82 3.11
C LEU A 147 0.83 4.50 4.32
N GLY A 148 1.51 3.35 4.30
CA GLY A 148 2.38 2.95 5.41
C GLY A 148 3.54 3.91 5.61
N LYS A 149 4.05 3.98 6.86
CA LYS A 149 5.21 4.82 7.23
C LYS A 149 5.02 6.29 6.85
N ASN A 150 3.92 6.86 7.29
CA ASN A 150 3.63 8.29 7.21
C ASN A 150 3.36 8.85 8.62
N LYS A 151 2.64 9.95 8.73
CA LYS A 151 2.32 10.63 9.99
C LYS A 151 0.82 10.81 10.18
N ILE A 152 0.02 9.89 9.62
CA ILE A 152 -1.44 9.97 9.61
C ILE A 152 -1.98 9.68 11.00
N THR A 153 -2.90 10.54 11.47
CA THR A 153 -3.48 10.45 12.82
C THR A 153 -4.91 9.95 12.83
N LYS A 154 -5.59 9.92 11.67
CA LYS A 154 -7.01 9.56 11.61
C LYS A 154 -7.36 8.85 10.32
N LEU A 155 -8.17 7.79 10.44
CA LEU A 155 -8.83 7.14 9.30
C LEU A 155 -10.06 7.98 8.95
N GLN A 156 -10.03 8.64 7.79
CA GLN A 156 -11.09 9.54 7.34
C GLN A 156 -11.06 9.70 5.82
N ASN A 157 -12.12 10.26 5.27
CA ASN A 157 -12.22 10.61 3.84
C ASN A 157 -12.07 9.42 2.89
N LEU A 158 -12.47 8.22 3.33
CA LEU A 158 -12.40 6.98 2.57
C LEU A 158 -13.76 6.56 1.98
N ASP A 159 -14.83 7.29 2.27
CA ASP A 159 -16.21 6.88 1.99
C ASP A 159 -16.50 6.63 0.51
N ALA A 160 -15.85 7.37 -0.39
CA ALA A 160 -16.05 7.22 -1.83
C ALA A 160 -15.34 6.00 -2.43
N LEU A 161 -14.42 5.37 -1.68
CA LEU A 161 -13.56 4.30 -2.18
C LEU A 161 -14.22 2.93 -2.03
N THR A 162 -15.44 2.79 -2.53
CA THR A 162 -16.26 1.58 -2.33
C THR A 162 -15.72 0.33 -3.03
N ASN A 163 -14.81 0.49 -3.99
CA ASN A 163 -14.16 -0.62 -4.69
C ASN A 163 -12.85 -1.07 -4.04
N LEU A 164 -12.46 -0.42 -2.93
CA LEU A 164 -11.19 -0.71 -2.28
C LEU A 164 -11.18 -2.13 -1.71
N THR A 165 -10.15 -2.92 -2.05
CA THR A 165 -9.94 -4.26 -1.55
C THR A 165 -8.75 -4.36 -0.60
N VAL A 166 -7.76 -3.48 -0.77
CA VAL A 166 -6.56 -3.45 0.08
C VAL A 166 -6.34 -2.06 0.62
N LEU A 167 -6.23 -1.94 1.94
CA LEU A 167 -5.89 -0.70 2.63
C LEU A 167 -4.74 -0.96 3.61
N SER A 168 -3.63 -0.26 3.42
CA SER A 168 -2.44 -0.42 4.24
C SER A 168 -2.02 0.93 4.81
N ILE A 169 -2.13 1.07 6.15
CA ILE A 169 -1.76 2.29 6.88
C ILE A 169 -0.91 1.94 8.10
N GLN A 170 -0.03 0.96 7.96
CA GLN A 170 0.88 0.57 9.02
C GLN A 170 1.91 1.68 9.30
N SER A 171 2.45 1.67 10.51
CA SER A 171 3.50 2.61 10.94
C SER A 171 3.09 4.07 10.74
N ASN A 172 1.93 4.41 11.27
CA ASN A 172 1.40 5.77 11.35
C ASN A 172 1.12 6.14 12.81
N ARG A 173 0.22 7.05 13.05
CA ARG A 173 -0.14 7.57 14.38
C ARG A 173 -1.62 7.41 14.68
N LEU A 174 -2.26 6.39 14.13
CA LEU A 174 -3.67 6.11 14.34
C LEU A 174 -3.91 5.65 15.78
N THR A 175 -5.02 6.11 16.39
CA THR A 175 -5.45 5.69 17.71
C THR A 175 -6.79 4.99 17.72
N LYS A 176 -7.51 5.01 16.59
CA LYS A 176 -8.85 4.45 16.48
C LYS A 176 -9.12 3.86 15.11
N ILE A 177 -9.80 2.72 15.08
CA ILE A 177 -10.33 2.14 13.85
C ILE A 177 -11.71 2.74 13.62
N GLU A 178 -11.84 3.56 12.57
CA GLU A 178 -13.05 4.29 12.22
C GLU A 178 -13.06 4.63 10.73
N GLY A 179 -14.18 5.09 10.21
CA GLY A 179 -14.28 5.61 8.84
C GLY A 179 -14.21 4.56 7.75
N LEU A 180 -14.39 3.27 8.09
CA LEU A 180 -14.29 2.14 7.16
C LEU A 180 -15.65 1.59 6.74
N GLN A 181 -16.74 2.22 7.14
CA GLN A 181 -18.10 1.68 7.00
C GLN A 181 -18.55 1.49 5.55
N ASN A 182 -18.01 2.26 4.61
CA ASN A 182 -18.36 2.13 3.19
C ASN A 182 -17.44 1.19 2.41
N LEU A 183 -16.38 0.69 3.05
CA LEU A 183 -15.40 -0.19 2.41
C LEU A 183 -15.87 -1.64 2.46
N VAL A 184 -17.03 -1.90 1.88
CA VAL A 184 -17.72 -3.20 1.94
C VAL A 184 -17.00 -4.30 1.14
N ASN A 185 -16.07 -3.94 0.27
CA ASN A 185 -15.29 -4.88 -0.54
C ASN A 185 -13.88 -5.11 0.01
N LEU A 186 -13.56 -4.51 1.16
CA LEU A 186 -12.23 -4.62 1.76
C LEU A 186 -11.92 -6.07 2.12
N ARG A 187 -10.78 -6.57 1.63
CA ARG A 187 -10.29 -7.94 1.87
C ARG A 187 -9.05 -7.97 2.75
N GLU A 188 -8.20 -6.95 2.66
CA GLU A 188 -6.96 -6.87 3.41
C GLU A 188 -6.83 -5.51 4.07
N LEU A 189 -6.63 -5.53 5.39
CA LEU A 189 -6.46 -4.31 6.18
C LEU A 189 -5.21 -4.44 7.03
N TYR A 190 -4.26 -3.53 6.83
CA TYR A 190 -2.99 -3.49 7.53
C TYR A 190 -2.90 -2.22 8.37
N LEU A 191 -2.95 -2.37 9.69
CA LEU A 191 -2.93 -1.28 10.67
C LEU A 191 -1.85 -1.47 11.74
N SER A 192 -0.84 -2.31 11.49
CA SER A 192 0.23 -2.56 12.46
C SER A 192 1.04 -1.30 12.77
N HIS A 193 1.69 -1.31 13.93
CA HIS A 193 2.55 -0.20 14.37
C HIS A 193 1.83 1.15 14.40
N ASN A 194 0.70 1.17 15.08
CA ASN A 194 -0.08 2.37 15.40
C ASN A 194 -0.30 2.43 16.92
N GLY A 195 -1.22 3.26 17.37
CA GLY A 195 -1.58 3.39 18.78
C GLY A 195 -3.02 2.97 19.08
N ILE A 196 -3.56 2.00 18.33
CA ILE A 196 -4.95 1.55 18.46
C ILE A 196 -5.14 0.78 19.76
N GLU A 197 -6.20 1.09 20.49
CA GLU A 197 -6.52 0.47 21.78
C GLU A 197 -7.70 -0.50 21.73
N VAL A 198 -8.62 -0.34 20.79
CA VAL A 198 -9.86 -1.12 20.71
C VAL A 198 -10.07 -1.63 19.29
N ILE A 199 -10.45 -2.89 19.17
CA ILE A 199 -10.94 -3.45 17.90
C ILE A 199 -12.42 -3.04 17.78
N GLU A 200 -12.70 -2.13 16.85
CA GLU A 200 -14.02 -1.59 16.59
C GLU A 200 -14.10 -1.07 15.16
N GLY A 201 -15.28 -0.66 14.71
CA GLY A 201 -15.43 0.02 13.42
C GLY A 201 -15.31 -0.90 12.21
N LEU A 202 -15.41 -2.23 12.38
CA LEU A 202 -15.29 -3.21 11.30
C LEU A 202 -16.64 -3.89 10.98
N GLU A 203 -17.74 -3.30 11.40
CA GLU A 203 -19.07 -3.90 11.32
C GLU A 203 -19.49 -4.26 9.89
N ASN A 204 -19.04 -3.49 8.90
CA ASN A 204 -19.43 -3.69 7.49
C ASN A 204 -18.33 -4.34 6.65
N ASN A 205 -17.21 -4.72 7.26
CA ASN A 205 -16.05 -5.23 6.52
C ASN A 205 -16.01 -6.78 6.53
N ASN A 206 -17.14 -7.38 6.17
CA ASN A 206 -17.36 -8.84 6.28
C ASN A 206 -16.54 -9.69 5.32
N LYS A 207 -15.90 -9.06 4.32
CA LYS A 207 -15.09 -9.76 3.33
C LYS A 207 -13.61 -9.83 3.71
N LEU A 208 -13.24 -9.33 4.89
CA LEU A 208 -11.85 -9.38 5.33
C LEU A 208 -11.33 -10.81 5.40
N THR A 209 -10.23 -11.05 4.68
CA THR A 209 -9.46 -12.30 4.72
C THR A 209 -8.16 -12.13 5.49
N MET A 210 -7.64 -10.91 5.52
CA MET A 210 -6.42 -10.54 6.23
C MET A 210 -6.67 -9.33 7.11
N LEU A 211 -6.42 -9.47 8.42
CA LEU A 211 -6.46 -8.37 9.37
C LEU A 211 -5.15 -8.34 10.16
N ASP A 212 -4.35 -7.32 9.91
CA ASP A 212 -3.11 -7.05 10.62
C ASP A 212 -3.28 -5.83 11.52
N ILE A 213 -3.35 -6.08 12.83
CA ILE A 213 -3.40 -5.07 13.88
C ILE A 213 -2.29 -5.31 14.91
N ALA A 214 -1.20 -5.91 14.46
CA ALA A 214 -0.01 -6.16 15.28
C ALA A 214 0.62 -4.84 15.78
N ALA A 215 1.37 -4.93 16.87
CA ALA A 215 2.12 -3.81 17.42
C ALA A 215 1.25 -2.55 17.64
N ASN A 216 0.15 -2.74 18.32
CA ASN A 216 -0.75 -1.69 18.80
C ASN A 216 -0.84 -1.77 20.34
N ARG A 217 -1.90 -1.27 20.95
CA ARG A 217 -2.13 -1.26 22.39
C ARG A 217 -3.45 -1.92 22.77
N ILE A 218 -3.82 -2.97 22.03
CA ILE A 218 -5.12 -3.62 22.16
C ILE A 218 -5.08 -4.61 23.33
N LYS A 219 -6.07 -4.51 24.21
CA LYS A 219 -6.17 -5.32 25.43
C LYS A 219 -7.12 -6.50 25.28
N LYS A 220 -7.99 -6.48 24.28
CA LYS A 220 -9.05 -7.47 24.12
C LYS A 220 -9.34 -7.75 22.66
N ILE A 221 -9.50 -9.01 22.31
CA ILE A 221 -10.03 -9.42 21.00
C ILE A 221 -11.55 -9.38 21.12
N GLU A 222 -12.17 -8.46 20.38
CA GLU A 222 -13.63 -8.24 20.43
C GLU A 222 -14.14 -7.70 19.10
N ASN A 223 -15.45 -7.73 18.91
CA ASN A 223 -16.16 -7.11 17.77
C ASN A 223 -15.76 -7.68 16.40
N ILE A 224 -15.34 -8.95 16.32
CA ILE A 224 -14.93 -9.59 15.07
C ILE A 224 -15.58 -10.95 14.81
N THR A 225 -16.60 -11.32 15.57
CA THR A 225 -17.29 -12.61 15.38
C THR A 225 -17.90 -12.78 13.99
N HIS A 226 -18.23 -11.67 13.32
CA HIS A 226 -18.79 -11.61 11.98
C HIS A 226 -17.75 -11.77 10.86
N LEU A 227 -16.46 -11.71 11.16
CA LEU A 227 -15.38 -11.80 10.17
C LEU A 227 -15.10 -13.26 9.82
N ILE A 228 -16.09 -13.93 9.26
CA ILE A 228 -16.04 -15.39 9.00
C ILE A 228 -15.16 -15.78 7.81
N GLU A 229 -14.76 -14.81 6.98
CA GLU A 229 -13.87 -15.05 5.84
C GLU A 229 -12.38 -14.93 6.20
N LEU A 230 -12.09 -14.62 7.47
CA LEU A 230 -10.72 -14.35 7.92
C LEU A 230 -9.84 -15.59 7.76
N GLN A 231 -8.70 -15.43 7.07
CA GLN A 231 -7.70 -16.45 6.82
C GLN A 231 -6.40 -16.17 7.59
N GLU A 232 -6.06 -14.90 7.77
CA GLU A 232 -4.88 -14.46 8.50
C GLU A 232 -5.25 -13.37 9.50
N PHE A 233 -4.84 -13.57 10.74
CA PHE A 233 -5.07 -12.64 11.83
C PHE A 233 -3.75 -12.38 12.57
N TRP A 234 -3.21 -11.18 12.43
CA TRP A 234 -1.96 -10.79 13.04
C TRP A 234 -2.21 -9.83 14.20
N MET A 235 -2.03 -10.35 15.42
CA MET A 235 -2.33 -9.66 16.67
C MET A 235 -1.14 -9.65 17.63
N ASN A 236 0.06 -10.01 17.15
CA ASN A 236 1.28 -10.01 17.95
C ASN A 236 1.61 -8.61 18.45
N ASP A 237 2.39 -8.54 19.54
CA ASP A 237 2.84 -7.26 20.10
C ASP A 237 1.69 -6.36 20.53
N ASN A 238 0.75 -6.92 21.26
CA ASN A 238 -0.36 -6.21 21.90
C ASN A 238 -0.42 -6.57 23.39
N LEU A 239 -1.57 -6.40 24.02
CA LEU A 239 -1.75 -6.56 25.46
C LEU A 239 -2.81 -7.61 25.80
N ILE A 240 -2.96 -8.62 24.96
CA ILE A 240 -3.97 -9.67 25.14
C ILE A 240 -3.53 -10.64 26.25
N GLU A 241 -4.39 -10.83 27.25
CA GLU A 241 -4.12 -11.68 28.41
C GLU A 241 -5.17 -12.76 28.66
N CYS A 242 -6.36 -12.66 28.08
CA CYS A 242 -7.48 -13.59 28.34
C CYS A 242 -7.62 -14.61 27.23
N TRP A 243 -7.51 -15.90 27.57
CA TRP A 243 -7.69 -17.00 26.62
C TRP A 243 -9.11 -17.05 26.03
N SER A 244 -10.10 -16.64 26.81
CA SER A 244 -11.50 -16.59 26.33
C SER A 244 -11.70 -15.63 25.16
N ASP A 245 -10.79 -14.68 24.94
CA ASP A 245 -10.88 -13.76 23.81
C ASP A 245 -10.78 -14.48 22.47
N LEU A 246 -10.11 -15.64 22.41
CA LEU A 246 -10.01 -16.45 21.20
C LEU A 246 -11.36 -16.98 20.72
N ASP A 247 -12.38 -16.96 21.57
CA ASP A 247 -13.74 -17.36 21.21
C ASP A 247 -14.31 -16.46 20.10
N GLU A 248 -13.81 -15.22 20.00
CA GLU A 248 -14.19 -14.28 18.93
C GLU A 248 -13.85 -14.83 17.53
N LEU A 249 -12.87 -15.72 17.43
CA LEU A 249 -12.39 -16.28 16.17
C LEU A 249 -13.00 -17.65 15.84
N LYS A 250 -13.88 -18.18 16.67
CA LYS A 250 -14.46 -19.53 16.48
C LYS A 250 -15.25 -19.67 15.17
N GLY A 251 -15.88 -18.58 14.72
CA GLY A 251 -16.63 -18.57 13.47
C GLY A 251 -15.76 -18.46 12.22
N ALA A 252 -14.48 -18.10 12.39
CA ALA A 252 -13.55 -17.96 11.29
C ALA A 252 -12.94 -19.31 10.91
N LYS A 253 -13.74 -20.17 10.29
CA LYS A 253 -13.37 -21.57 9.99
C LYS A 253 -12.31 -21.70 8.89
N LYS A 254 -12.04 -20.62 8.17
CA LYS A 254 -11.00 -20.54 7.14
C LYS A 254 -9.67 -20.00 7.68
N LEU A 255 -9.61 -19.68 8.98
CA LEU A 255 -8.43 -19.13 9.60
C LEU A 255 -7.27 -20.13 9.53
N GLU A 256 -6.19 -19.76 8.86
CA GLU A 256 -5.01 -20.60 8.65
C GLU A 256 -3.81 -20.13 9.46
N THR A 257 -3.65 -18.83 9.63
CA THR A 257 -2.48 -18.22 10.27
C THR A 257 -2.92 -17.24 11.35
N VAL A 258 -2.35 -17.40 12.55
CA VAL A 258 -2.54 -16.46 13.64
C VAL A 258 -1.20 -16.08 14.25
N TYR A 259 -0.99 -14.77 14.48
CA TYR A 259 0.15 -14.26 15.23
C TYR A 259 -0.35 -13.69 16.55
N LEU A 260 0.10 -14.28 17.66
CA LEU A 260 -0.27 -13.86 19.01
C LEU A 260 0.96 -13.69 19.92
N GLU A 261 2.17 -13.91 19.38
CA GLU A 261 3.40 -13.77 20.15
C GLU A 261 3.57 -12.36 20.69
N ARG A 262 4.32 -12.24 21.78
CA ARG A 262 4.58 -10.98 22.48
C ARG A 262 3.31 -10.27 22.94
N ASN A 263 2.35 -11.05 23.38
CA ASN A 263 1.22 -10.65 24.24
C ASN A 263 1.43 -11.29 25.61
N PRO A 264 0.74 -10.82 26.66
CA PRO A 264 0.77 -11.51 27.96
C PRO A 264 0.41 -12.99 27.90
N LEU A 265 -0.46 -13.41 26.99
CA LEU A 265 -0.81 -14.82 26.77
C LEU A 265 0.40 -15.72 26.51
N GLN A 266 1.45 -15.22 25.90
CA GLN A 266 2.63 -16.01 25.54
C GLN A 266 3.39 -16.53 26.77
N LYS A 267 3.18 -15.93 27.94
CA LYS A 267 3.79 -16.37 29.19
C LYS A 267 3.25 -17.71 29.68
N ASP A 268 2.09 -18.14 29.19
CA ASP A 268 1.52 -19.45 29.51
C ASP A 268 2.39 -20.57 28.91
N PRO A 269 2.87 -21.53 29.71
CA PRO A 269 3.66 -22.65 29.19
C PRO A 269 2.95 -23.47 28.14
N GLN A 270 1.63 -23.45 28.12
CA GLN A 270 0.80 -24.17 27.16
C GLN A 270 0.28 -23.28 26.01
N TYR A 271 0.94 -22.18 25.77
CA TYR A 271 0.54 -21.15 24.79
C TYR A 271 0.14 -21.75 23.44
N ARG A 272 1.03 -22.50 22.79
CA ARG A 272 0.73 -23.08 21.47
C ARG A 272 -0.40 -24.10 21.53
N ARG A 273 -0.40 -24.97 22.55
CA ARG A 273 -1.45 -25.98 22.72
C ARG A 273 -2.83 -25.36 22.90
N LYS A 274 -2.93 -24.30 23.70
CA LYS A 274 -4.20 -23.61 23.93
C LYS A 274 -4.72 -22.93 22.67
N ILE A 275 -3.84 -22.35 21.84
CA ILE A 275 -4.23 -21.80 20.55
C ILE A 275 -4.76 -22.91 19.62
N MET A 276 -4.06 -24.03 19.54
CA MET A 276 -4.46 -25.16 18.70
C MET A 276 -5.83 -25.72 19.10
N LEU A 277 -6.10 -25.79 20.39
CA LEU A 277 -7.39 -26.27 20.91
C LEU A 277 -8.52 -25.27 20.64
N ALA A 278 -8.23 -23.99 20.79
CA ALA A 278 -9.23 -22.92 20.57
C ALA A 278 -9.55 -22.70 19.09
N LEU A 279 -8.53 -22.87 18.21
CA LEU A 279 -8.61 -22.56 16.78
C LEU A 279 -8.12 -23.78 15.96
N PRO A 280 -8.91 -24.83 15.84
CA PRO A 280 -8.48 -26.09 15.23
C PRO A 280 -8.18 -26.00 13.73
N SER A 281 -8.66 -24.96 13.02
CA SER A 281 -8.36 -24.77 11.61
C SER A 281 -6.95 -24.19 11.36
N VAL A 282 -6.30 -23.62 12.39
CA VAL A 282 -5.03 -22.92 12.25
C VAL A 282 -3.91 -23.89 11.93
N ARG A 283 -3.13 -23.56 10.89
CA ARG A 283 -1.97 -24.35 10.43
C ARG A 283 -0.65 -23.70 10.78
N GLN A 284 -0.65 -22.40 11.02
CA GLN A 284 0.53 -21.63 11.39
C GLN A 284 0.22 -20.77 12.61
N ILE A 285 1.04 -20.91 13.65
CA ILE A 285 1.00 -20.09 14.85
C ILE A 285 2.32 -19.34 14.92
N ASP A 286 2.25 -18.03 14.87
CA ASP A 286 3.42 -17.18 14.76
C ASP A 286 4.25 -17.59 13.54
N ALA A 287 5.56 -17.64 13.64
CA ALA A 287 6.40 -17.99 12.50
C ALA A 287 6.52 -19.52 12.24
N THR A 288 5.77 -20.36 12.98
CA THR A 288 5.97 -21.80 12.97
C THR A 288 4.70 -22.56 12.59
N PHE A 289 4.85 -23.51 11.65
CA PHE A 289 3.73 -24.38 11.28
C PHE A 289 3.36 -25.33 12.42
N VAL A 290 2.06 -25.62 12.51
CA VAL A 290 1.53 -26.61 13.44
C VAL A 290 1.88 -28.00 12.91
N ARG A 291 2.48 -28.84 13.77
CA ARG A 291 2.77 -30.24 13.48
C ARG A 291 1.74 -31.12 14.17
N PHE A 292 1.15 -32.01 13.41
CA PHE A 292 0.21 -33.00 13.91
C PHE A 292 0.95 -34.27 14.30
#